data_656ba638ad46b834c8336de0f8fb44ea
#
_entry.id   656ba638ad46b834c8336de0f8fb44ea
#
_cell.length_a   1.000
_cell.length_b   1.000
_cell.length_c   1.000
_cell.angle_alpha   90.00
_cell.angle_beta   90.00
_cell.angle_gamma   90.00
#
_symmetry.space_group_name_H-M   'P 1'
#
loop_
_entity.id
_entity.type
_entity.pdbx_description
1 polymer ?
#
loop_
_entity_poly.entity_id
_entity_poly.type
_entity_poly.pdbx_seq_one_letter_code
_entity_poly.pdbx_strand_id
1 'polypeptide(L)'
;MNQVAGQRNLAVRRDNRLGTVLDSAAKCFCERGYDAASMRDIARDAGMKAGSLYYHFPSKSELLVAVHEEGIRRVTTLVTSALTRPGSPRKQLEAAMVAHLEALLGGGDYAQVVIRELPEMNEEQRCRLIGLRDDYEKIFKKLIDALPLETDRMRRHLRLLLFGALNWTRTWYQAGDEAPSDIAKGFLELIKET
;
A
#
# COMPACT_ATOMS: atom_id res chain seq x y z
N MET A 1 22.15 -2.47 -33.85
CA MET A 1 21.01 -1.79 -33.20
C MET A 1 19.82 -2.70 -32.81
N ASN A 2 19.75 -3.97 -33.27
CA ASN A 2 18.56 -4.85 -32.98
C ASN A 2 18.59 -5.61 -31.64
N GLN A 3 19.73 -5.78 -30.95
CA GLN A 3 19.78 -6.54 -29.71
C GLN A 3 19.21 -5.78 -28.49
N VAL A 4 19.36 -4.46 -28.43
CA VAL A 4 18.87 -3.62 -27.32
C VAL A 4 17.34 -3.49 -27.33
N ALA A 5 16.73 -3.47 -28.52
CA ALA A 5 15.28 -3.42 -28.67
C ALA A 5 14.61 -4.77 -28.24
N GLY A 6 15.26 -5.89 -28.53
CA GLY A 6 14.79 -7.23 -28.13
C GLY A 6 14.80 -7.43 -26.60
N GLN A 7 15.86 -6.96 -25.92
CA GLN A 7 15.99 -7.07 -24.47
C GLN A 7 14.97 -6.17 -23.73
N ARG A 8 14.72 -4.94 -24.22
CA ARG A 8 13.68 -4.06 -23.67
C ARG A 8 12.28 -4.67 -23.82
N ASN A 9 11.97 -5.27 -24.96
CA ASN A 9 10.66 -5.92 -25.18
C ASN A 9 10.46 -7.16 -24.30
N LEU A 10 11.50 -7.92 -24.03
CA LEU A 10 11.45 -9.07 -23.13
C LEU A 10 11.29 -8.65 -21.66
N ALA A 11 11.99 -7.59 -21.23
CA ALA A 11 11.86 -7.03 -19.89
C ALA A 11 10.45 -6.49 -19.65
N VAL A 12 9.90 -5.68 -20.57
CA VAL A 12 8.53 -5.14 -20.48
C VAL A 12 7.47 -6.25 -20.48
N ARG A 13 7.64 -7.31 -21.29
CA ARG A 13 6.73 -8.47 -21.29
C ARG A 13 6.81 -9.29 -20.00
N ARG A 14 7.99 -9.36 -19.38
CA ARG A 14 8.21 -10.06 -18.12
C ARG A 14 7.60 -9.28 -16.96
N ASP A 15 7.74 -7.96 -16.98
CA ASP A 15 7.17 -7.03 -16.00
C ASP A 15 5.62 -7.04 -16.03
N ASN A 16 5.04 -7.01 -17.25
CA ASN A 16 3.59 -7.10 -17.41
C ASN A 16 3.01 -8.45 -16.93
N ARG A 17 3.74 -9.57 -17.10
CA ARG A 17 3.29 -10.87 -16.60
C ARG A 17 3.35 -10.96 -15.08
N LEU A 18 4.38 -10.38 -14.47
CA LEU A 18 4.51 -10.34 -13.02
C LEU A 18 3.38 -9.51 -12.39
N GLY A 19 3.06 -8.35 -12.99
CA GLY A 19 1.91 -7.53 -12.58
C GLY A 19 0.60 -8.31 -12.62
N THR A 20 0.33 -9.04 -13.71
CA THR A 20 -0.89 -9.87 -13.85
C THR A 20 -0.96 -10.95 -12.76
N VAL A 21 0.17 -11.58 -12.42
CA VAL A 21 0.23 -12.58 -11.34
C VAL A 21 -0.09 -11.96 -9.99
N LEU A 22 0.50 -10.81 -9.68
CA LEU A 22 0.26 -10.11 -8.43
C LEU A 22 -1.20 -9.62 -8.32
N ASP A 23 -1.80 -9.14 -9.42
CA ASP A 23 -3.21 -8.74 -9.46
C ASP A 23 -4.13 -9.95 -9.22
N SER A 24 -3.87 -11.10 -9.87
CA SER A 24 -4.62 -12.33 -9.63
C SER A 24 -4.45 -12.85 -8.21
N ALA A 25 -3.25 -12.76 -7.65
CA ALA A 25 -2.98 -13.16 -6.28
C ALA A 25 -3.68 -12.25 -5.27
N ALA A 26 -3.60 -10.93 -5.45
CA ALA A 26 -4.28 -9.96 -4.60
C ALA A 26 -5.80 -10.22 -4.57
N LYS A 27 -6.41 -10.41 -5.74
CA LYS A 27 -7.82 -10.77 -5.87
C LYS A 27 -8.15 -12.07 -5.14
N CYS A 28 -7.38 -13.13 -5.38
CA CYS A 28 -7.62 -14.44 -4.76
C CYS A 28 -7.48 -14.37 -3.23
N PHE A 29 -6.45 -13.70 -2.71
CA PHE A 29 -6.28 -13.51 -1.27
C PHE A 29 -7.36 -12.60 -0.67
N CYS A 30 -7.82 -11.59 -1.40
CA CYS A 30 -8.91 -10.72 -0.98
C CYS A 30 -10.24 -11.51 -0.85
N GLU A 31 -10.61 -12.25 -1.89
CA GLU A 31 -11.90 -12.95 -1.97
C GLU A 31 -11.98 -14.19 -1.07
N ARG A 32 -10.93 -14.99 -1.02
CA ARG A 32 -10.92 -16.32 -0.37
C ARG A 32 -10.15 -16.38 0.94
N GLY A 33 -9.36 -15.36 1.22
CA GLY A 33 -8.38 -15.39 2.32
C GLY A 33 -7.12 -16.18 1.95
N TYR A 34 -6.09 -16.05 2.80
CA TYR A 34 -4.81 -16.72 2.56
C TYR A 34 -4.91 -18.23 2.57
N ASP A 35 -5.60 -18.82 3.57
CA ASP A 35 -5.60 -20.28 3.78
C ASP A 35 -6.28 -21.02 2.61
N ALA A 36 -7.44 -20.53 2.15
CA ALA A 36 -8.21 -21.16 1.08
C ALA A 36 -7.65 -20.86 -0.33
N ALA A 37 -6.78 -19.86 -0.49
CA ALA A 37 -6.13 -19.56 -1.76
C ALA A 37 -5.09 -20.62 -2.12
N SER A 38 -5.08 -21.10 -3.37
CA SER A 38 -4.09 -22.04 -3.87
C SER A 38 -3.23 -21.44 -4.97
N MET A 39 -1.93 -21.79 -4.99
CA MET A 39 -0.99 -21.39 -6.05
C MET A 39 -1.48 -21.83 -7.45
N ARG A 40 -2.20 -22.96 -7.54
CA ARG A 40 -2.74 -23.47 -8.80
C ARG A 40 -3.88 -22.61 -9.33
N ASP A 41 -4.77 -22.17 -8.44
CA ASP A 41 -5.88 -21.28 -8.81
C ASP A 41 -5.37 -19.93 -9.26
N ILE A 42 -4.43 -19.34 -8.49
CA ILE A 42 -3.79 -18.08 -8.84
C ILE A 42 -3.10 -18.17 -10.21
N ALA A 43 -2.35 -19.25 -10.46
CA ALA A 43 -1.70 -19.45 -11.76
C ALA A 43 -2.73 -19.53 -12.90
N ARG A 44 -3.82 -20.29 -12.71
CA ARG A 44 -4.91 -20.40 -13.70
C ARG A 44 -5.54 -19.03 -13.98
N ASP A 45 -5.85 -18.27 -12.94
CA ASP A 45 -6.50 -16.95 -13.06
C ASP A 45 -5.56 -15.91 -13.70
N ALA A 46 -4.23 -16.06 -13.51
CA ALA A 46 -3.19 -15.29 -14.18
C ALA A 46 -2.86 -15.79 -15.62
N GLY A 47 -3.56 -16.82 -16.12
CA GLY A 47 -3.31 -17.38 -17.45
C GLY A 47 -1.94 -18.06 -17.61
N MET A 48 -1.38 -18.62 -16.53
CA MET A 48 -0.07 -19.29 -16.58
C MET A 48 -0.09 -20.70 -15.99
N LYS A 49 0.95 -21.48 -16.29
CA LYS A 49 1.14 -22.81 -15.69
C LYS A 49 1.61 -22.68 -14.24
N ALA A 50 1.12 -23.54 -13.36
CA ALA A 50 1.52 -23.56 -11.95
C ALA A 50 3.06 -23.67 -11.77
N GLY A 51 3.73 -24.50 -12.57
CA GLY A 51 5.20 -24.61 -12.55
C GLY A 51 5.92 -23.29 -12.84
N SER A 52 5.34 -22.45 -13.73
CA SER A 52 5.90 -21.11 -13.99
C SER A 52 5.70 -20.17 -12.82
N LEU A 53 4.57 -20.28 -12.11
CA LEU A 53 4.34 -19.49 -10.90
C LEU A 53 5.33 -19.86 -9.78
N TYR A 54 5.55 -21.15 -9.56
CA TYR A 54 6.53 -21.62 -8.57
C TYR A 54 7.98 -21.23 -8.91
N TYR A 55 8.30 -21.05 -10.18
CA TYR A 55 9.61 -20.53 -10.60
C TYR A 55 9.81 -19.06 -10.13
N HIS A 56 8.76 -18.25 -10.12
CA HIS A 56 8.81 -16.85 -9.67
C HIS A 56 8.63 -16.70 -8.16
N PHE A 57 7.74 -17.49 -7.58
CA PHE A 57 7.39 -17.45 -6.16
C PHE A 57 7.44 -18.87 -5.59
N PRO A 58 8.53 -19.22 -4.86
CA PRO A 58 8.74 -20.57 -4.36
C PRO A 58 7.64 -21.07 -3.42
N SER A 59 6.91 -20.15 -2.79
CA SER A 59 5.83 -20.48 -1.85
C SER A 59 4.67 -19.47 -1.93
N LYS A 60 3.52 -19.87 -1.36
CA LYS A 60 2.36 -19.00 -1.22
C LYS A 60 2.66 -17.80 -0.31
N SER A 61 3.51 -17.98 0.71
CA SER A 61 3.94 -16.89 1.59
C SER A 61 4.82 -15.88 0.86
N GLU A 62 5.76 -16.31 -0.01
CA GLU A 62 6.54 -15.39 -0.84
C GLU A 62 5.66 -14.59 -1.81
N LEU A 63 4.65 -15.22 -2.39
CA LEU A 63 3.69 -14.53 -3.24
C LEU A 63 2.86 -13.51 -2.45
N LEU A 64 2.44 -13.84 -1.20
CA LEU A 64 1.73 -12.91 -0.34
C LEU A 64 2.61 -11.71 0.04
N VAL A 65 3.89 -11.95 0.38
CA VAL A 65 4.85 -10.86 0.64
C VAL A 65 4.95 -9.94 -0.58
N ALA A 66 5.09 -10.50 -1.77
CA ALA A 66 5.17 -9.70 -3.00
C ALA A 66 3.88 -8.89 -3.26
N VAL A 67 2.71 -9.42 -2.93
CA VAL A 67 1.44 -8.68 -3.01
C VAL A 67 1.42 -7.53 -2.01
N HIS A 68 1.91 -7.72 -0.78
CA HIS A 68 2.04 -6.65 0.21
C HIS A 68 3.03 -5.56 -0.24
N GLU A 69 4.19 -5.97 -0.75
CA GLU A 69 5.21 -5.05 -1.30
C GLU A 69 4.60 -4.17 -2.40
N GLU A 70 3.88 -4.78 -3.34
CA GLU A 70 3.21 -4.07 -4.43
C GLU A 70 2.11 -3.13 -3.91
N GLY A 71 1.31 -3.55 -2.93
CA GLY A 71 0.29 -2.72 -2.30
C GLY A 71 0.88 -1.49 -1.62
N ILE A 72 1.94 -1.66 -0.82
CA ILE A 72 2.65 -0.56 -0.18
C ILE A 72 3.28 0.36 -1.22
N ARG A 73 3.87 -0.19 -2.29
CA ARG A 73 4.45 0.59 -3.39
C ARG A 73 3.39 1.45 -4.10
N ARG A 74 2.19 0.90 -4.35
CA ARG A 74 1.08 1.63 -4.98
C ARG A 74 0.63 2.81 -4.14
N VAL A 75 0.35 2.62 -2.85
CA VAL A 75 -0.05 3.71 -1.97
C VAL A 75 1.07 4.74 -1.79
N THR A 76 2.32 4.31 -1.68
CA THR A 76 3.49 5.20 -1.64
C THR A 76 3.57 6.09 -2.88
N THR A 77 3.35 5.52 -4.06
CA THR A 77 3.35 6.25 -5.33
C THR A 77 2.23 7.30 -5.37
N LEU A 78 1.03 6.95 -4.94
CA LEU A 78 -0.10 7.89 -4.89
C LEU A 78 0.17 9.04 -3.93
N VAL A 79 0.63 8.75 -2.72
CA VAL A 79 0.96 9.76 -1.71
C VAL A 79 2.09 10.67 -2.18
N THR A 80 3.18 10.12 -2.72
CA THR A 80 4.30 10.92 -3.21
C THR A 80 3.92 11.78 -4.43
N SER A 81 3.05 11.28 -5.29
CA SER A 81 2.52 12.05 -6.43
C SER A 81 1.65 13.23 -5.96
N ALA A 82 0.85 13.05 -4.90
CA ALA A 82 0.05 14.13 -4.32
C ALA A 82 0.92 15.26 -3.74
N LEU A 83 2.14 14.93 -3.30
CA LEU A 83 3.09 15.89 -2.70
C LEU A 83 3.93 16.68 -3.71
N THR A 84 3.77 16.46 -5.01
CA THR A 84 4.51 17.19 -6.06
C THR A 84 4.09 18.67 -6.17
N ARG A 85 2.89 19.00 -5.71
CA ARG A 85 2.40 20.40 -5.71
C ARG A 85 2.91 21.11 -4.44
N PRO A 86 3.54 22.29 -4.57
CA PRO A 86 3.98 23.06 -3.40
C PRO A 86 2.79 23.55 -2.57
N GLY A 87 2.97 23.59 -1.24
CA GLY A 87 1.94 24.04 -0.33
C GLY A 87 2.49 24.25 1.09
N SER A 88 1.68 24.82 1.98
CA SER A 88 2.04 24.88 3.40
C SER A 88 2.17 23.46 3.99
N PRO A 89 2.93 23.28 5.09
CA PRO A 89 3.08 21.97 5.73
C PRO A 89 1.73 21.28 6.00
N ARG A 90 0.74 22.04 6.46
CA ARG A 90 -0.62 21.53 6.71
C ARG A 90 -1.31 21.06 5.43
N LYS A 91 -1.21 21.81 4.33
CA LYS A 91 -1.79 21.41 3.03
C LYS A 91 -1.08 20.19 2.44
N GLN A 92 0.22 20.06 2.65
CA GLN A 92 0.96 18.87 2.24
C GLN A 92 0.53 17.64 3.04
N LEU A 93 0.34 17.77 4.35
CA LEU A 93 -0.18 16.67 5.17
C LEU A 93 -1.60 16.28 4.75
N GLU A 94 -2.47 17.26 4.49
CA GLU A 94 -3.82 17.02 3.97
C GLU A 94 -3.78 16.23 2.66
N ALA A 95 -2.98 16.66 1.69
CA ALA A 95 -2.85 15.97 0.40
C ALA A 95 -2.36 14.51 0.56
N ALA A 96 -1.41 14.27 1.48
CA ALA A 96 -0.95 12.92 1.79
C ALA A 96 -2.04 12.05 2.43
N MET A 97 -2.83 12.62 3.35
CA MET A 97 -3.94 11.93 4.00
C MET A 97 -5.06 11.60 3.01
N VAL A 98 -5.42 12.52 2.11
CA VAL A 98 -6.40 12.28 1.05
C VAL A 98 -5.95 11.14 0.15
N ALA A 99 -4.71 11.18 -0.36
CA ALA A 99 -4.19 10.15 -1.23
C ALA A 99 -4.11 8.77 -0.52
N HIS A 100 -3.78 8.74 0.77
CA HIS A 100 -3.82 7.53 1.58
C HIS A 100 -5.25 6.96 1.69
N LEU A 101 -6.23 7.81 2.01
CA LEU A 101 -7.63 7.41 2.13
C LEU A 101 -8.21 6.96 0.79
N GLU A 102 -7.91 7.63 -0.31
CA GLU A 102 -8.32 7.22 -1.65
C GLU A 102 -7.77 5.83 -2.00
N ALA A 103 -6.49 5.56 -1.69
CA ALA A 103 -5.89 4.25 -1.88
C ALA A 103 -6.55 3.17 -1.00
N LEU A 104 -6.87 3.51 0.25
CA LEU A 104 -7.44 2.61 1.24
C LEU A 104 -8.90 2.28 0.97
N LEU A 105 -9.71 3.31 0.64
CA LEU A 105 -11.16 3.22 0.50
C LEU A 105 -11.62 2.93 -0.93
N GLY A 106 -10.72 3.10 -1.91
CA GLY A 106 -10.99 2.80 -3.32
C GLY A 106 -11.27 1.33 -3.64
N GLY A 107 -11.33 0.46 -2.62
CA GLY A 107 -11.81 -0.92 -2.74
C GLY A 107 -10.87 -1.88 -3.47
N GLY A 108 -9.65 -1.48 -3.77
CA GLY A 108 -8.69 -2.33 -4.47
C GLY A 108 -8.24 -3.55 -3.64
N ASP A 109 -8.10 -4.70 -4.30
CA ASP A 109 -7.71 -5.98 -3.67
C ASP A 109 -6.41 -5.86 -2.85
N TYR A 110 -5.45 -5.09 -3.33
CA TYR A 110 -4.18 -4.85 -2.63
C TYR A 110 -4.36 -4.16 -1.28
N ALA A 111 -5.20 -3.13 -1.22
CA ALA A 111 -5.47 -2.43 0.04
C ALA A 111 -6.12 -3.38 1.06
N GLN A 112 -7.02 -4.25 0.58
CA GLN A 112 -7.68 -5.25 1.40
C GLN A 112 -6.69 -6.29 1.96
N VAL A 113 -5.71 -6.72 1.16
CA VAL A 113 -4.70 -7.70 1.57
C VAL A 113 -3.72 -7.09 2.56
N VAL A 114 -3.22 -5.87 2.30
CA VAL A 114 -2.18 -5.21 3.14
C VAL A 114 -2.65 -4.95 4.58
N ILE A 115 -3.96 -4.81 4.82
CA ILE A 115 -4.51 -4.47 6.14
C ILE A 115 -4.89 -5.71 6.95
N ARG A 116 -5.04 -6.87 6.30
CA ARG A 116 -5.37 -8.11 7.02
C ARG A 116 -4.20 -8.56 7.89
N GLU A 117 -4.52 -9.30 8.95
CA GLU A 117 -3.49 -9.98 9.74
C GLU A 117 -2.66 -10.88 8.84
N LEU A 118 -1.36 -10.80 9.02
CA LEU A 118 -0.41 -11.63 8.29
C LEU A 118 -0.43 -13.04 8.87
N PRO A 119 -0.48 -14.08 8.02
CA PRO A 119 -0.25 -15.44 8.49
C PRO A 119 1.17 -15.58 9.07
N GLU A 120 1.48 -16.73 9.66
CA GLU A 120 2.85 -17.00 10.10
C GLU A 120 3.84 -16.82 8.96
N MET A 121 4.78 -15.92 9.18
CA MET A 121 5.87 -15.59 8.27
C MET A 121 7.21 -15.84 8.95
N ASN A 122 8.21 -16.21 8.14
CA ASN A 122 9.57 -16.25 8.65
C ASN A 122 10.10 -14.84 8.95
N GLU A 123 11.19 -14.77 9.70
CA GLU A 123 11.78 -13.50 10.16
C GLU A 123 12.19 -12.59 9.00
N GLU A 124 12.75 -13.14 7.93
CA GLU A 124 13.17 -12.39 6.75
C GLU A 124 11.97 -11.70 6.07
N GLN A 125 10.88 -12.43 5.86
CA GLN A 125 9.63 -11.91 5.29
C GLN A 125 9.04 -10.80 6.16
N ARG A 126 9.04 -11.01 7.47
CA ARG A 126 8.57 -10.02 8.45
C ARG A 126 9.41 -8.75 8.40
N CYS A 127 10.74 -8.87 8.43
CA CYS A 127 11.65 -7.73 8.35
C CYS A 127 11.47 -6.93 7.06
N ARG A 128 11.28 -7.61 5.92
CA ARG A 128 11.01 -6.96 4.63
C ARG A 128 9.76 -6.08 4.70
N LEU A 129 8.65 -6.61 5.20
CA LEU A 129 7.38 -5.88 5.28
C LEU A 129 7.43 -4.74 6.31
N ILE A 130 8.08 -4.94 7.46
CA ILE A 130 8.29 -3.89 8.46
C ILE A 130 9.10 -2.75 7.82
N GLY A 131 10.21 -3.06 7.15
CA GLY A 131 11.05 -2.05 6.50
C GLY A 131 10.28 -1.19 5.49
N LEU A 132 9.42 -1.81 4.68
CA LEU A 132 8.58 -1.10 3.70
C LEU A 132 7.54 -0.19 4.38
N ARG A 133 6.91 -0.66 5.46
CA ARG A 133 5.97 0.14 6.24
C ARG A 133 6.68 1.32 6.90
N ASP A 134 7.85 1.09 7.48
CA ASP A 134 8.67 2.14 8.08
C ASP A 134 9.05 3.21 7.05
N ASP A 135 9.44 2.80 5.83
CA ASP A 135 9.79 3.75 4.76
C ASP A 135 8.56 4.58 4.32
N TYR A 136 7.40 3.95 4.23
CA TYR A 136 6.15 4.65 3.98
C TYR A 136 5.81 5.63 5.11
N GLU A 137 5.91 5.21 6.37
CA GLU A 137 5.64 6.08 7.53
C GLU A 137 6.60 7.27 7.62
N LYS A 138 7.85 7.14 7.15
CA LYS A 138 8.82 8.25 7.09
C LYS A 138 8.33 9.43 6.25
N ILE A 139 7.46 9.19 5.24
CA ILE A 139 6.85 10.27 4.45
C ILE A 139 6.01 11.15 5.37
N PHE A 140 5.09 10.56 6.11
CA PHE A 140 4.23 11.26 7.05
C PHE A 140 5.02 11.89 8.19
N LYS A 141 6.05 11.18 8.68
CA LYS A 141 6.95 11.76 9.70
C LYS A 141 7.54 13.09 9.24
N LYS A 142 8.07 13.16 8.01
CA LYS A 142 8.63 14.41 7.46
C LYS A 142 7.58 15.52 7.36
N LEU A 143 6.35 15.19 6.98
CA LEU A 143 5.26 16.16 6.88
C LEU A 143 4.86 16.70 8.26
N ILE A 144 4.79 15.83 9.27
CA ILE A 144 4.46 16.20 10.65
C ILE A 144 5.60 16.98 11.30
N ASP A 145 6.88 16.63 11.02
CA ASP A 145 8.03 17.35 11.52
C ASP A 145 8.08 18.81 11.01
N ALA A 146 7.47 19.09 9.87
CA ALA A 146 7.36 20.44 9.31
C ALA A 146 6.21 21.28 9.92
N LEU A 147 5.34 20.69 10.74
CA LEU A 147 4.27 21.40 11.43
C LEU A 147 4.84 22.18 12.65
N PRO A 148 4.22 23.32 13.01
CA PRO A 148 4.64 24.13 14.17
C PRO A 148 4.21 23.47 15.50
N LEU A 149 4.71 22.29 15.79
CA LEU A 149 4.44 21.55 17.01
C LEU A 149 5.60 21.75 18.00
N GLU A 150 5.30 21.97 19.27
CA GLU A 150 6.28 22.34 20.28
C GLU A 150 7.29 21.22 20.60
N THR A 151 6.87 19.96 20.62
CA THR A 151 7.71 18.85 21.11
C THR A 151 7.72 17.65 20.18
N ASP A 152 8.83 16.90 20.18
CA ASP A 152 8.93 15.63 19.45
C ASP A 152 7.95 14.58 19.96
N ARG A 153 7.57 14.68 21.24
CA ARG A 153 6.52 13.82 21.80
C ARG A 153 5.17 14.08 21.12
N MET A 154 4.80 15.35 20.90
CA MET A 154 3.56 15.70 20.16
C MET A 154 3.61 15.18 18.73
N ARG A 155 4.72 15.37 18.01
CA ARG A 155 4.90 14.84 16.64
C ARG A 155 4.73 13.33 16.58
N ARG A 156 5.34 12.61 17.53
CA ARG A 156 5.19 11.15 17.62
C ARG A 156 3.74 10.74 17.87
N HIS A 157 3.07 11.38 18.84
CA HIS A 157 1.69 11.04 19.18
C HIS A 157 0.75 11.38 18.03
N LEU A 158 0.94 12.52 17.36
CA LEU A 158 0.15 12.91 16.20
C LEU A 158 0.30 11.87 15.07
N ARG A 159 1.51 11.42 14.78
CA ARG A 159 1.74 10.38 13.77
C ARG A 159 0.99 9.09 14.10
N LEU A 160 1.08 8.61 15.33
CA LEU A 160 0.39 7.38 15.77
C LEU A 160 -1.14 7.55 15.71
N LEU A 161 -1.64 8.71 16.16
CA LEU A 161 -3.08 9.04 16.09
C LEU A 161 -3.56 9.04 14.64
N LEU A 162 -2.85 9.73 13.74
CA LEU A 162 -3.23 9.84 12.34
C LEU A 162 -3.25 8.48 11.64
N PHE A 163 -2.20 7.67 11.79
CA PHE A 163 -2.20 6.33 11.20
C PHE A 163 -3.29 5.43 11.78
N GLY A 164 -3.54 5.53 13.09
CA GLY A 164 -4.66 4.82 13.72
C GLY A 164 -5.99 5.24 13.13
N ALA A 165 -6.26 6.54 13.05
CA ALA A 165 -7.50 7.09 12.50
C ALA A 165 -7.67 6.76 11.01
N LEU A 166 -6.64 7.02 10.19
CA LEU A 166 -6.67 6.76 8.75
C LEU A 166 -6.92 5.28 8.43
N ASN A 167 -6.18 4.37 9.08
CA ASN A 167 -6.36 2.93 8.86
C ASN A 167 -7.70 2.40 9.38
N TRP A 168 -8.19 2.97 10.50
CA TRP A 168 -9.48 2.60 11.09
C TRP A 168 -10.67 3.06 10.25
N THR A 169 -10.52 4.09 9.40
CA THR A 169 -11.56 4.61 8.51
C THR A 169 -12.24 3.49 7.72
N ARG A 170 -11.51 2.48 7.29
CA ARG A 170 -12.05 1.34 6.56
C ARG A 170 -13.14 0.57 7.31
N THR A 171 -13.14 0.57 8.65
CA THR A 171 -14.10 -0.21 9.45
C THR A 171 -15.48 0.43 9.54
N TRP A 172 -15.57 1.74 9.41
CA TRP A 172 -16.79 2.49 9.55
C TRP A 172 -17.22 3.24 8.27
N TYR A 173 -16.31 3.44 7.32
CA TYR A 173 -16.60 4.13 6.08
C TYR A 173 -17.64 3.38 5.23
N GLN A 174 -18.64 4.11 4.74
CA GLN A 174 -19.62 3.64 3.77
C GLN A 174 -19.48 4.48 2.50
N ALA A 175 -19.42 3.80 1.35
CA ALA A 175 -19.29 4.48 0.07
C ALA A 175 -20.52 5.38 -0.17
N GLY A 176 -20.29 6.66 -0.41
CA GLY A 176 -21.31 7.66 -0.65
C GLY A 176 -21.63 8.58 0.54
N ASP A 177 -21.08 8.33 1.74
CA ASP A 177 -21.28 9.22 2.90
C ASP A 177 -20.40 10.47 2.79
N GLU A 178 -19.10 10.33 3.02
CA GLU A 178 -18.14 11.43 2.97
C GLU A 178 -17.05 11.14 1.95
N ALA A 179 -16.56 12.18 1.29
CA ALA A 179 -15.38 12.01 0.43
C ALA A 179 -14.09 11.84 1.27
N PRO A 180 -13.08 11.10 0.78
CA PRO A 180 -11.77 11.00 1.44
C PRO A 180 -11.16 12.36 1.80
N SER A 181 -11.40 13.39 0.98
CA SER A 181 -10.99 14.77 1.22
C SER A 181 -11.65 15.40 2.44
N ASP A 182 -12.94 15.12 2.66
CA ASP A 182 -13.70 15.69 3.77
C ASP A 182 -13.30 15.03 5.08
N ILE A 183 -13.08 13.71 5.06
CA ILE A 183 -12.54 12.94 6.20
C ILE A 183 -11.16 13.45 6.59
N ALA A 184 -10.24 13.61 5.61
CA ALA A 184 -8.89 14.12 5.87
C ALA A 184 -8.92 15.52 6.47
N LYS A 185 -9.76 16.41 5.94
CA LYS A 185 -9.95 17.76 6.42
C LYS A 185 -10.51 17.77 7.85
N GLY A 186 -11.55 16.99 8.12
CA GLY A 186 -12.13 16.85 9.45
C GLY A 186 -11.12 16.39 10.49
N PHE A 187 -10.27 15.37 10.17
CA PHE A 187 -9.21 14.95 11.08
C PHE A 187 -8.18 16.05 11.34
N LEU A 188 -7.82 16.85 10.32
CA LEU A 188 -6.91 17.95 10.49
C LEU A 188 -7.50 19.10 11.33
N GLU A 189 -8.79 19.39 11.22
CA GLU A 189 -9.46 20.42 12.02
C GLU A 189 -9.41 20.14 13.53
N LEU A 190 -9.30 18.84 13.91
CA LEU A 190 -9.11 18.44 15.32
C LEU A 190 -7.70 18.73 15.84
N ILE A 191 -6.73 18.94 14.93
CA ILE A 191 -5.35 19.27 15.28
C ILE A 191 -5.25 20.79 15.41
N LYS A 192 -5.24 21.27 16.66
CA LYS A 192 -5.01 22.69 16.94
C LYS A 192 -3.54 23.02 16.69
N GLU A 193 -3.30 24.00 15.84
CA GLU A 193 -2.00 24.67 15.79
C GLU A 193 -1.94 25.62 17.00
N THR A 194 -0.93 25.42 17.83
CA THR A 194 -0.66 26.30 18.97
C THR A 194 0.12 27.50 18.49
#